data_03583a08a8544c1702b6cce4acec1083
#
_entry.id   03583a08a8544c1702b6cce4acec1083
#
_cell.length_a   1.000
_cell.length_b   1.000
_cell.length_c   1.000
_cell.angle_alpha   90.00
_cell.angle_beta   90.00
_cell.angle_gamma   90.00
#
_symmetry.space_group_name_H-M   'P 1'
#
loop_
_entity.id
_entity.type
_entity.pdbx_description
1 polymer ?
#
loop_
_entity_poly.entity_id
_entity_poly.type
_entity_poly.pdbx_seq_one_letter_code
_entity_poly.pdbx_strand_id
1 'polypeptide(L)'
;KLRETENSIEANYQLSYTGFVSQLLGLSQSADRVTTKVISVDYRYPHYVSHLPGISSLYLMRLPIAPQESRSFSLLFLKLGLPPGLLKILRPVLQPLILNLLVLRFLRQDIEMIESEQENYLRNPQRRYVEVNPAIAAVQRLIVRQYEQFVRPSPVSSQTPSDSPIPQETSTR
;
A
#
# COMPACT_ATOMS: atom_id res chain seq x y z
N LYS A 1 15.16 8.03 -0.21
CA LYS A 1 15.76 7.20 0.85
C LYS A 1 14.94 5.94 0.97
N LEU A 2 15.59 4.79 0.99
CA LEU A 2 14.96 3.47 1.10
C LEU A 2 15.35 2.85 2.45
N ARG A 3 14.37 2.27 3.15
CA ARG A 3 14.56 1.49 4.37
C ARG A 3 13.82 0.16 4.20
N GLU A 4 14.53 -0.92 4.35
CA GLU A 4 14.01 -2.29 4.25
C GLU A 4 14.05 -2.93 5.63
N THR A 5 12.94 -3.55 6.04
CA THR A 5 12.81 -4.38 7.23
C THR A 5 12.37 -5.77 6.83
N GLU A 6 12.22 -6.66 7.79
CA GLU A 6 11.76 -8.02 7.52
C GLU A 6 10.36 -8.07 6.91
N ASN A 7 9.46 -7.18 7.35
CA ASN A 7 8.03 -7.20 6.99
C ASN A 7 7.53 -5.92 6.30
N SER A 8 8.40 -4.93 6.07
CA SER A 8 8.00 -3.67 5.45
C SER A 8 9.12 -3.03 4.64
N ILE A 9 8.70 -2.24 3.66
CA ILE A 9 9.57 -1.38 2.84
C ILE A 9 9.07 0.05 2.97
N GLU A 10 9.92 0.93 3.44
CA GLU A 10 9.67 2.37 3.49
C GLU A 10 10.54 3.07 2.45
N ALA A 11 9.92 3.86 1.58
CA ALA A 11 10.60 4.66 0.57
C ALA A 11 10.16 6.12 0.64
N ASN A 12 11.13 7.02 0.60
CA ASN A 12 10.88 8.45 0.57
C ASN A 12 11.25 9.00 -0.80
N TYR A 13 10.28 9.66 -1.43
CA TYR A 13 10.42 10.29 -2.74
C TYR A 13 10.31 11.80 -2.63
N GLN A 14 11.07 12.50 -3.43
CA GLN A 14 10.91 13.93 -3.63
C GLN A 14 10.03 14.16 -4.85
N LEU A 15 8.93 14.85 -4.67
CA LEU A 15 8.00 15.22 -5.73
C LEU A 15 7.98 16.73 -5.87
N SER A 16 8.05 17.18 -7.12
CA SER A 16 7.98 18.60 -7.46
C SER A 16 6.59 18.93 -7.99
N TYR A 17 5.98 19.92 -7.40
CA TYR A 17 4.62 20.36 -7.73
C TYR A 17 4.64 21.76 -8.32
N THR A 18 3.88 21.95 -9.40
CA THR A 18 3.68 23.24 -10.07
C THR A 18 2.22 23.40 -10.47
N GLY A 19 1.82 24.62 -10.82
CA GLY A 19 0.52 24.93 -11.38
C GLY A 19 -0.59 25.19 -10.35
N PHE A 20 -1.69 25.72 -10.87
CA PHE A 20 -2.83 26.19 -10.09
C PHE A 20 -3.48 25.10 -9.23
N VAL A 21 -3.62 23.88 -9.74
CA VAL A 21 -4.23 22.76 -9.00
C VAL A 21 -3.37 22.41 -7.78
N SER A 22 -2.06 22.42 -7.94
CA SER A 22 -1.13 22.17 -6.82
C SER A 22 -1.21 23.24 -5.74
N GLN A 23 -1.43 24.48 -6.12
CA GLN A 23 -1.65 25.58 -5.19
C GLN A 23 -2.97 25.43 -4.43
N LEU A 24 -4.06 25.09 -5.13
CA LEU A 24 -5.37 24.88 -4.53
C LEU A 24 -5.36 23.73 -3.50
N LEU A 25 -4.61 22.68 -3.78
CA LEU A 25 -4.43 21.54 -2.86
C LEU A 25 -3.39 21.79 -1.75
N GLY A 26 -2.80 22.98 -1.67
CA GLY A 26 -1.76 23.30 -0.70
C GLY A 26 -0.43 22.59 -0.93
N LEU A 27 -0.22 22.03 -2.11
CA LEU A 27 1.01 21.35 -2.53
C LEU A 27 2.10 22.34 -2.91
N SER A 28 1.72 23.48 -3.49
CA SER A 28 2.61 24.58 -3.87
C SER A 28 2.17 25.88 -3.24
N GLN A 29 3.13 26.75 -2.91
CA GLN A 29 2.85 28.10 -2.40
C GLN A 29 2.45 29.08 -3.51
N SER A 30 2.86 28.81 -4.75
CA SER A 30 2.55 29.63 -5.91
C SER A 30 2.43 28.75 -7.15
N ALA A 31 1.57 29.14 -8.09
CA ALA A 31 1.42 28.45 -9.37
C ALA A 31 2.71 28.44 -10.21
N ASP A 32 3.52 29.49 -10.10
CA ASP A 32 4.73 29.69 -10.90
C ASP A 32 6.01 29.15 -10.26
N ARG A 33 5.94 28.72 -8.99
CA ARG A 33 7.10 28.20 -8.29
C ARG A 33 7.02 26.69 -8.13
N VAL A 34 8.12 26.03 -8.45
CA VAL A 34 8.31 24.60 -8.15
C VAL A 34 8.46 24.44 -6.64
N THR A 35 7.56 23.68 -6.06
CA THR A 35 7.64 23.31 -4.64
C THR A 35 7.95 21.83 -4.54
N THR A 36 9.05 21.49 -3.90
CA THR A 36 9.45 20.11 -3.67
C THR A 36 8.96 19.64 -2.30
N LYS A 37 8.25 18.53 -2.27
CA LYS A 37 7.80 17.88 -1.03
C LYS A 37 8.26 16.44 -0.99
N VAL A 38 8.48 15.94 0.21
CA VAL A 38 8.83 14.53 0.43
C VAL A 38 7.55 13.77 0.71
N ILE A 39 7.31 12.74 -0.07
CA ILE A 39 6.26 11.75 0.16
C ILE A 39 6.91 10.48 0.73
N SER A 40 6.37 9.95 1.81
CA SER A 40 6.74 8.64 2.32
C SER A 40 5.74 7.60 1.86
N VAL A 41 6.27 6.46 1.47
CA VAL A 41 5.52 5.29 1.04
C VAL A 41 5.96 4.13 1.92
N ASP A 42 5.03 3.55 2.65
CA ASP A 42 5.23 2.36 3.48
C ASP A 42 4.43 1.20 2.90
N TYR A 43 5.12 0.13 2.58
CA TYR A 43 4.53 -1.11 2.09
C TYR A 43 4.67 -2.20 3.15
N ARG A 44 3.53 -2.73 3.59
CA ARG A 44 3.41 -3.89 4.48
C ARG A 44 2.45 -4.87 3.84
N TYR A 45 2.96 -5.96 3.31
CA TYR A 45 2.17 -6.91 2.55
C TYR A 45 0.82 -7.25 3.19
N PRO A 46 -0.29 -7.22 2.46
CA PRO A 46 -0.46 -6.77 1.06
C PRO A 46 -0.85 -5.29 0.95
N HIS A 47 -0.63 -4.49 1.98
CA HIS A 47 -1.12 -3.12 2.13
C HIS A 47 -0.05 -2.09 1.81
N TYR A 48 -0.51 -0.94 1.40
CA TYR A 48 0.31 0.18 1.01
C TYR A 48 -0.23 1.46 1.64
N VAL A 49 0.65 2.27 2.19
CA VAL A 49 0.32 3.57 2.76
C VAL A 49 1.22 4.62 2.13
N SER A 50 0.61 5.67 1.60
CA SER A 50 1.33 6.85 1.13
C SER A 50 0.98 8.03 2.00
N HIS A 51 1.98 8.74 2.49
CA HIS A 51 1.81 9.87 3.38
C HIS A 51 2.54 11.09 2.85
N LEU A 52 1.78 12.15 2.58
CA LEU A 52 2.28 13.47 2.25
C LEU A 52 2.03 14.39 3.45
N PRO A 53 3.07 14.69 4.24
CA PRO A 53 2.95 15.40 5.52
C PRO A 53 2.15 16.70 5.43
N GLY A 54 1.13 16.82 6.27
CA GLY A 54 0.28 18.01 6.36
C GLY A 54 -0.76 18.18 5.25
N ILE A 55 -0.84 17.27 4.28
CA ILE A 55 -1.72 17.39 3.10
C ILE A 55 -2.61 16.18 2.93
N SER A 56 -2.03 14.98 2.79
CA SER A 56 -2.83 13.79 2.52
C SER A 56 -2.21 12.52 3.08
N SER A 57 -3.08 11.53 3.31
CA SER A 57 -2.68 10.14 3.55
C SER A 57 -3.60 9.23 2.74
N LEU A 58 -3.01 8.35 1.97
CA LEU A 58 -3.69 7.33 1.18
C LEU A 58 -3.34 5.96 1.75
N TYR A 59 -4.36 5.20 2.13
CA TYR A 59 -4.26 3.81 2.50
C TYR A 59 -4.86 2.98 1.38
N LEU A 60 -4.10 2.04 0.85
CA LEU A 60 -4.54 1.12 -0.18
C LEU A 60 -4.41 -0.30 0.37
N MET A 61 -5.55 -0.91 0.65
CA MET A 61 -5.64 -2.28 1.13
C MET A 61 -5.97 -3.18 -0.04
N ARG A 62 -5.13 -4.16 -0.32
CA ARG A 62 -5.33 -5.12 -1.41
C ARG A 62 -5.77 -6.45 -0.83
N LEU A 63 -6.79 -7.02 -1.46
CA LEU A 63 -7.30 -8.35 -1.15
C LEU A 63 -7.16 -9.20 -2.42
N PRO A 64 -6.24 -10.16 -2.47
CA PRO A 64 -6.20 -11.13 -3.56
C PRO A 64 -7.44 -12.02 -3.50
N ILE A 65 -8.12 -12.21 -4.64
CA ILE A 65 -9.34 -13.00 -4.77
C ILE A 65 -9.05 -14.27 -5.59
N ALA A 66 -8.29 -14.11 -6.66
CA ALA A 66 -7.89 -15.18 -7.55
C ALA A 66 -6.45 -14.92 -8.05
N PRO A 67 -5.80 -15.89 -8.71
CA PRO A 67 -4.43 -15.74 -9.19
C PRO A 67 -4.18 -14.50 -10.08
N GLN A 68 -5.23 -14.03 -10.74
CA GLN A 68 -5.16 -12.87 -11.64
C GLN A 68 -6.15 -11.75 -11.25
N GLU A 69 -6.76 -11.86 -10.08
CA GLU A 69 -7.76 -10.91 -9.62
C GLU A 69 -7.49 -10.47 -8.20
N SER A 70 -7.50 -9.16 -7.99
CA SER A 70 -7.44 -8.56 -6.65
C SER A 70 -8.44 -7.43 -6.53
N ARG A 71 -8.96 -7.22 -5.32
CA ARG A 71 -9.76 -6.05 -4.98
C ARG A 71 -8.96 -5.09 -4.12
N SER A 72 -9.14 -3.81 -4.40
CA SER A 72 -8.51 -2.76 -3.61
C SER A 72 -9.56 -1.92 -2.89
N PHE A 73 -9.34 -1.69 -1.62
CA PHE A 73 -10.09 -0.74 -0.83
C PHE A 73 -9.18 0.45 -0.51
N SER A 74 -9.61 1.65 -0.89
CA SER A 74 -8.80 2.86 -0.76
C SER A 74 -9.45 3.83 0.22
N LEU A 75 -8.66 4.32 1.19
CA LEU A 75 -9.03 5.39 2.10
C LEU A 75 -8.12 6.59 1.84
N LEU A 76 -8.71 7.68 1.39
CA LEU A 76 -7.99 8.93 1.18
C LEU A 76 -8.40 9.98 2.21
N PHE A 77 -7.43 10.43 2.99
CA PHE A 77 -7.58 11.56 3.90
C PHE A 77 -6.91 12.78 3.28
N LEU A 78 -7.65 13.87 3.15
CA LEU A 78 -7.16 15.15 2.65
C LEU A 78 -7.35 16.23 3.71
N LYS A 79 -6.31 16.98 3.96
CA LYS A 79 -6.35 18.18 4.78
C LYS A 79 -6.49 19.40 3.86
N LEU A 80 -7.70 19.92 3.77
CA LEU A 80 -7.94 21.17 3.06
C LEU A 80 -7.64 22.36 3.99
N GLY A 81 -6.96 23.39 3.48
CA GLY A 81 -6.61 24.58 4.23
C GLY A 81 -7.78 25.54 4.51
N LEU A 82 -9.00 25.01 4.60
CA LEU A 82 -10.21 25.79 4.84
C LEU A 82 -10.58 25.83 6.33
N PRO A 83 -11.17 26.93 6.81
CA PRO A 83 -11.72 27.02 8.17
C PRO A 83 -12.74 25.90 8.42
N PRO A 84 -12.79 25.30 9.64
CA PRO A 84 -13.65 24.14 9.93
C PRO A 84 -15.13 24.38 9.66
N GLY A 85 -15.64 25.58 9.95
CA GLY A 85 -17.03 25.98 9.71
C GLY A 85 -17.38 25.99 8.21
N LEU A 86 -16.51 26.57 7.39
CA LEU A 86 -16.67 26.64 5.95
C LEU A 86 -16.54 25.24 5.32
N LEU A 87 -15.59 24.43 5.81
CA LEU A 87 -15.40 23.07 5.35
C LEU A 87 -16.65 22.21 5.61
N LYS A 88 -17.29 22.37 6.76
CA LYS A 88 -18.53 21.64 7.09
C LYS A 88 -19.67 21.94 6.11
N ILE A 89 -19.81 23.22 5.71
CA ILE A 89 -20.84 23.66 4.76
C ILE A 89 -20.53 23.18 3.33
N LEU A 90 -19.26 23.29 2.92
CA LEU A 90 -18.84 22.97 1.55
C LEU A 90 -18.59 21.46 1.32
N ARG A 91 -18.45 20.67 2.37
CA ARG A 91 -18.13 19.25 2.29
C ARG A 91 -19.05 18.46 1.33
N PRO A 92 -20.39 18.61 1.35
CA PRO A 92 -21.29 17.83 0.48
C PRO A 92 -21.05 18.10 -1.01
N VAL A 93 -20.51 19.27 -1.36
CA VAL A 93 -20.19 19.64 -2.74
C VAL A 93 -18.75 19.30 -3.09
N LEU A 94 -17.80 19.61 -2.19
CA LEU A 94 -16.37 19.39 -2.42
C LEU A 94 -16.01 17.90 -2.45
N GLN A 95 -16.65 17.10 -1.61
CA GLN A 95 -16.34 15.67 -1.54
C GLN A 95 -16.61 14.94 -2.87
N PRO A 96 -17.79 15.00 -3.50
CA PRO A 96 -18.03 14.36 -4.78
C PRO A 96 -17.23 15.01 -5.92
N LEU A 97 -16.95 16.31 -5.86
CA LEU A 97 -16.14 17.01 -6.84
C LEU A 97 -14.70 16.49 -6.84
N ILE A 98 -14.06 16.46 -5.67
CA ILE A 98 -12.70 15.93 -5.50
C ILE A 98 -12.65 14.45 -5.89
N LEU A 99 -13.61 13.66 -5.45
CA LEU A 99 -13.67 12.24 -5.76
C LEU A 99 -13.73 12.01 -7.27
N ASN A 100 -14.65 12.65 -7.98
CA ASN A 100 -14.88 12.40 -9.41
C ASN A 100 -13.81 13.01 -10.31
N LEU A 101 -13.36 14.24 -10.02
CA LEU A 101 -12.43 14.94 -10.91
C LEU A 101 -10.97 14.57 -10.70
N LEU A 102 -10.59 14.26 -9.44
CA LEU A 102 -9.19 13.97 -9.11
C LEU A 102 -8.98 12.49 -8.83
N VAL A 103 -9.68 11.95 -7.82
CA VAL A 103 -9.37 10.62 -7.30
C VAL A 103 -9.72 9.52 -8.30
N LEU A 104 -10.96 9.50 -8.81
CA LEU A 104 -11.41 8.45 -9.72
C LEU A 104 -10.70 8.53 -11.07
N ARG A 105 -10.40 9.73 -11.56
CA ARG A 105 -9.65 9.89 -12.80
C ARG A 105 -8.22 9.37 -12.67
N PHE A 106 -7.56 9.69 -11.57
CA PHE A 106 -6.21 9.20 -11.28
C PHE A 106 -6.19 7.67 -11.11
N LEU A 107 -7.11 7.13 -10.28
CA LEU A 107 -7.21 5.69 -10.08
C LEU A 107 -7.52 4.91 -11.37
N ARG A 108 -8.35 5.47 -12.26
CA ARG A 108 -8.65 4.83 -13.55
C ARG A 108 -7.40 4.70 -14.41
N GLN A 109 -6.57 5.75 -14.48
CA GLN A 109 -5.32 5.69 -15.23
C GLN A 109 -4.37 4.62 -14.66
N ASP A 110 -4.27 4.51 -13.33
CA ASP A 110 -3.46 3.48 -12.68
C ASP A 110 -3.99 2.08 -12.98
N ILE A 111 -5.30 1.88 -12.92
CA ILE A 111 -5.94 0.60 -13.23
C ILE A 111 -5.68 0.20 -14.69
N GLU A 112 -5.92 1.09 -15.64
CA GLU A 112 -5.70 0.85 -17.07
C GLU A 112 -4.22 0.48 -17.34
N MET A 113 -3.28 1.13 -16.66
CA MET A 113 -1.86 0.81 -16.78
C MET A 113 -1.54 -0.59 -16.24
N ILE A 114 -2.05 -0.95 -15.06
CA ILE A 114 -1.84 -2.26 -14.44
C ILE A 114 -2.47 -3.37 -15.28
N GLU A 115 -3.69 -3.17 -15.77
CA GLU A 115 -4.38 -4.14 -16.65
C GLU A 115 -3.61 -4.34 -17.96
N SER A 116 -3.13 -3.27 -18.58
CA SER A 116 -2.30 -3.34 -19.79
C SER A 116 -0.97 -4.05 -19.56
N GLU A 117 -0.32 -3.83 -18.40
CA GLU A 117 0.90 -4.53 -18.02
C GLU A 117 0.65 -6.02 -17.82
N GLN A 118 -0.44 -6.38 -17.13
CA GLN A 118 -0.84 -7.77 -16.91
C GLN A 118 -1.14 -8.48 -18.23
N GLU A 119 -1.86 -7.83 -19.15
CA GLU A 119 -2.15 -8.39 -20.46
C GLU A 119 -0.87 -8.64 -21.26
N ASN A 120 0.06 -7.69 -21.26
CA ASN A 120 1.36 -7.84 -21.91
C ASN A 120 2.18 -8.98 -21.29
N TYR A 121 2.15 -9.14 -19.98
CA TYR A 121 2.82 -10.23 -19.29
C TYR A 121 2.23 -11.60 -19.70
N LEU A 122 0.91 -11.71 -19.76
CA LEU A 122 0.24 -12.96 -20.16
C LEU A 122 0.50 -13.33 -21.62
N ARG A 123 0.60 -12.32 -22.52
CA ARG A 123 0.95 -12.54 -23.94
C ARG A 123 2.40 -12.97 -24.13
N ASN A 124 3.31 -12.54 -23.26
CA ASN A 124 4.75 -12.77 -23.40
C ASN A 124 5.39 -13.25 -22.08
N PRO A 125 5.03 -14.42 -21.56
CA PRO A 125 5.48 -14.89 -20.25
C PRO A 125 7.00 -15.16 -20.17
N GLN A 126 7.65 -15.31 -21.33
CA GLN A 126 9.10 -15.52 -21.45
C GLN A 126 9.89 -14.20 -21.36
N ARG A 127 9.23 -13.05 -21.45
CA ARG A 127 9.92 -11.76 -21.43
C ARG A 127 10.42 -11.46 -20.03
N ARG A 128 11.72 -11.19 -19.91
CA ARG A 128 12.29 -10.73 -18.65
C ARG A 128 12.11 -9.23 -18.51
N TYR A 129 11.43 -8.84 -17.43
CA TYR A 129 11.32 -7.44 -17.04
C TYR A 129 12.43 -7.12 -16.04
N VAL A 130 13.10 -6.00 -16.23
CA VAL A 130 14.11 -5.50 -15.29
C VAL A 130 13.49 -4.32 -14.56
N GLU A 131 13.28 -4.48 -13.26
CA GLU A 131 12.81 -3.39 -12.42
C GLU A 131 13.98 -2.47 -12.08
N VAL A 132 13.89 -1.23 -12.51
CA VAL A 132 14.93 -0.21 -12.30
C VAL A 132 14.72 0.60 -11.03
N ASN A 133 13.52 0.58 -10.46
CA ASN A 133 13.22 1.28 -9.21
C ASN A 133 13.61 0.38 -8.02
N PRO A 134 14.61 0.78 -7.21
CA PRO A 134 15.09 -0.04 -6.10
C PRO A 134 14.01 -0.32 -5.04
N ALA A 135 13.04 0.57 -4.85
CA ALA A 135 11.95 0.36 -3.92
C ALA A 135 10.97 -0.70 -4.41
N ILE A 136 10.63 -0.70 -5.69
CA ILE A 136 9.76 -1.72 -6.29
C ILE A 136 10.46 -3.08 -6.26
N ALA A 137 11.75 -3.12 -6.61
CA ALA A 137 12.56 -4.34 -6.51
C ALA A 137 12.60 -4.89 -5.06
N ALA A 138 12.68 -4.00 -4.05
CA ALA A 138 12.63 -4.41 -2.65
C ALA A 138 11.25 -4.98 -2.27
N VAL A 139 10.15 -4.36 -2.74
CA VAL A 139 8.79 -4.87 -2.54
C VAL A 139 8.61 -6.25 -3.17
N GLN A 140 9.10 -6.45 -4.39
CA GLN A 140 9.04 -7.76 -5.06
C GLN A 140 9.76 -8.84 -4.24
N ARG A 141 10.98 -8.55 -3.76
CA ARG A 141 11.72 -9.48 -2.87
C ARG A 141 10.95 -9.79 -1.58
N LEU A 142 10.32 -8.79 -0.98
CA LEU A 142 9.50 -8.97 0.21
C LEU A 142 8.32 -9.90 -0.05
N ILE A 143 7.60 -9.71 -1.15
CA ILE A 143 6.45 -10.55 -1.54
C ILE A 143 6.90 -12.00 -1.74
N VAL A 144 7.99 -12.23 -2.49
CA VAL A 144 8.53 -13.58 -2.74
C VAL A 144 8.92 -14.25 -1.42
N ARG A 145 9.64 -13.56 -0.55
CA ARG A 145 10.06 -14.08 0.76
C ARG A 145 8.86 -14.49 1.63
N GLN A 146 7.83 -13.63 1.70
CA GLN A 146 6.64 -13.94 2.49
C GLN A 146 5.84 -15.10 1.90
N TYR A 147 5.75 -15.20 0.58
CA TYR A 147 5.14 -16.33 -0.09
C TYR A 147 5.89 -17.65 0.22
N GLU A 148 7.22 -17.64 0.14
CA GLU A 148 8.04 -18.82 0.47
C GLU A 148 7.87 -19.24 1.93
N GLN A 149 7.79 -18.29 2.87
CA GLN A 149 7.53 -18.57 4.28
C GLN A 149 6.16 -19.18 4.50
N PHE A 150 5.15 -18.73 3.75
CA PHE A 150 3.79 -19.26 3.84
C PHE A 150 3.67 -20.66 3.24
N VAL A 151 4.35 -20.93 2.12
CA VAL A 151 4.30 -22.23 1.42
C VAL A 151 5.16 -23.29 2.09
N ARG A 152 6.25 -22.90 2.76
CA ARG A 152 7.06 -23.85 3.54
C ARG A 152 6.31 -24.17 4.83
N PRO A 153 5.79 -25.41 5.02
CA PRO A 153 5.20 -25.76 6.30
C PRO A 153 6.29 -25.62 7.36
N SER A 154 5.99 -24.89 8.44
CA SER A 154 6.85 -24.88 9.63
C SER A 154 7.13 -26.34 10.00
N PRO A 155 8.39 -26.72 10.28
CA PRO A 155 8.65 -28.05 10.81
C PRO A 155 7.77 -28.21 12.04
N VAL A 156 6.79 -29.11 11.93
CA VAL A 156 5.95 -29.50 13.06
C VAL A 156 6.93 -29.88 14.15
N SER A 157 7.01 -29.08 15.22
CA SER A 157 7.72 -29.44 16.43
C SER A 157 7.08 -30.75 16.85
N SER A 158 7.76 -31.86 16.60
CA SER A 158 7.44 -33.14 17.14
C SER A 158 7.56 -33.03 18.65
N GLN A 159 6.53 -32.47 19.31
CA GLN A 159 6.33 -32.68 20.71
C GLN A 159 6.06 -34.15 20.86
N THR A 160 7.13 -34.89 21.16
CA THR A 160 7.05 -36.24 21.73
C THR A 160 6.07 -36.17 22.87
N PRO A 161 4.99 -36.96 22.89
CA PRO A 161 4.13 -37.03 24.04
C PRO A 161 5.02 -37.45 25.22
N SER A 162 5.20 -36.61 26.21
CA SER A 162 5.85 -37.00 27.44
C SER A 162 4.93 -38.04 28.09
N ASP A 163 5.41 -39.28 28.10
CA ASP A 163 4.85 -40.36 28.93
C ASP A 163 4.83 -39.89 30.37
N SER A 164 3.72 -39.33 30.78
CA SER A 164 3.41 -39.10 32.20
C SER A 164 2.93 -40.43 32.75
N PRO A 165 3.61 -41.02 33.74
CA PRO A 165 3.16 -42.27 34.36
C PRO A 165 1.81 -42.05 35.03
N ILE A 166 0.87 -42.96 34.72
CA ILE A 166 -0.46 -43.06 35.34
C ILE A 166 -0.29 -43.30 36.82
N PRO A 167 -0.90 -42.49 37.72
CA PRO A 167 -0.91 -42.80 39.15
C PRO A 167 -1.70 -44.08 39.40
N GLN A 168 -1.04 -45.08 39.97
CA GLN A 168 -1.72 -46.28 40.48
C GLN A 168 -2.58 -45.89 41.69
N GLU A 169 -3.89 -46.04 41.53
CA GLU A 169 -4.83 -46.00 42.67
C GLU A 169 -4.54 -47.19 43.59
N THR A 170 -4.00 -46.90 44.73
CA THR A 170 -3.92 -47.85 45.87
C THR A 170 -5.31 -48.00 46.49
N SER A 171 -5.94 -49.11 46.16
CA SER A 171 -7.10 -49.64 46.89
C SER A 171 -6.66 -50.03 48.31
N THR A 172 -7.22 -49.37 49.32
CA THR A 172 -7.14 -49.81 50.68
C THR A 172 -8.57 -50.01 51.26
N ARG A 173 -8.75 -51.20 51.78
CA ARG A 173 -9.94 -51.74 52.42
C ARG A 173 -10.55 -50.82 53.50
#